data_887275c6f4d26dc37d712c2e995dc257
#
_entry.id   887275c6f4d26dc37d712c2e995dc257
#
_cell.length_a   1.000
_cell.length_b   1.000
_cell.length_c   1.000
_cell.angle_alpha   90.00
_cell.angle_beta   90.00
_cell.angle_gamma   90.00
#
_symmetry.space_group_name_H-M   'P 1'
#
loop_
_entity.id
_entity.type
_entity.pdbx_description
1 polymer ?
#
loop_
_entity_poly.entity_id
_entity_poly.type
_entity_poly.pdbx_seq_one_letter_code
_entity_poly.pdbx_strand_id
1 'polypeptide(L)'
;MLKYRSDKDSLGPVKIPADAYYGPFTGRAIKQYNVTGSPSHRNLIKSFVMIKRSAAVANMKTKAINRKQGTAIVKACDKILAGKFVDQFLVDMINSGAGTAFNMNSNEVITNVALRVLGKKQGQYEFLHPNDHVNMSQSSNDTYPVSYTHLTLPTSDLV
;
A
#
# COMPACT_ATOMS: atom_id res chain seq x y z
N MET A 1 -16.96 -15.46 -16.05
CA MET A 1 -17.66 -14.86 -14.90
C MET A 1 -16.60 -14.32 -13.94
N LEU A 2 -16.60 -13.03 -13.64
CA LEU A 2 -15.66 -12.43 -12.66
C LEU A 2 -15.95 -13.05 -11.28
N LYS A 3 -14.92 -13.62 -10.64
CA LYS A 3 -15.01 -14.12 -9.27
C LYS A 3 -14.73 -12.96 -8.31
N TYR A 4 -15.52 -12.87 -7.24
CA TYR A 4 -15.35 -11.88 -6.18
C TYR A 4 -15.02 -12.56 -4.86
N ARG A 5 -14.24 -11.90 -4.00
CA ARG A 5 -14.10 -12.20 -2.59
C ARG A 5 -14.78 -11.09 -1.78
N SER A 6 -15.15 -11.39 -0.54
CA SER A 6 -15.68 -10.40 0.40
C SER A 6 -14.60 -10.10 1.43
N ASP A 7 -14.01 -8.91 1.37
CA ASP A 7 -13.10 -8.41 2.40
C ASP A 7 -13.88 -7.49 3.35
N LYS A 8 -13.43 -7.37 4.59
CA LYS A 8 -14.10 -6.59 5.64
C LYS A 8 -13.13 -5.62 6.30
N ASP A 9 -13.60 -4.41 6.57
CA ASP A 9 -12.98 -3.42 7.45
C ASP A 9 -13.98 -2.93 8.51
N SER A 10 -13.65 -1.86 9.25
CA SER A 10 -14.52 -1.26 10.27
C SER A 10 -15.84 -0.72 9.73
N LEU A 11 -15.91 -0.41 8.43
CA LEU A 11 -17.11 0.09 7.75
C LEU A 11 -17.98 -1.03 7.17
N GLY A 12 -17.58 -2.30 7.35
CA GLY A 12 -18.32 -3.45 6.88
C GLY A 12 -17.73 -4.16 5.65
N PRO A 13 -18.45 -5.14 5.08
CA PRO A 13 -17.96 -5.95 3.98
C PRO A 13 -17.98 -5.19 2.63
N VAL A 14 -16.98 -5.48 1.79
CA VAL A 14 -16.88 -4.98 0.42
C VAL A 14 -16.57 -6.15 -0.52
N LYS A 15 -17.25 -6.19 -1.67
CA LYS A 15 -16.94 -7.13 -2.75
C LYS A 15 -15.74 -6.62 -3.54
N ILE A 16 -14.67 -7.39 -3.55
CA ILE A 16 -13.41 -7.12 -4.26
C ILE A 16 -13.20 -8.22 -5.31
N PRO A 17 -12.70 -7.91 -6.52
CA PRO A 17 -12.29 -8.97 -7.46
C PRO A 17 -11.35 -9.96 -6.79
N ALA A 18 -11.55 -11.25 -7.02
CA ALA A 18 -10.85 -12.30 -6.26
C ALA A 18 -9.33 -12.29 -6.48
N ASP A 19 -8.88 -11.81 -7.63
CA ASP A 19 -7.49 -11.67 -8.04
C ASP A 19 -6.83 -10.35 -7.65
N ALA A 20 -7.62 -9.34 -7.22
CA ALA A 20 -7.11 -8.03 -6.84
C ALA A 20 -6.23 -8.10 -5.58
N TYR A 21 -5.19 -7.27 -5.56
CA TYR A 21 -4.28 -7.12 -4.40
C TYR A 21 -4.61 -5.90 -3.53
N TYR A 22 -5.52 -5.04 -3.94
CA TYR A 22 -6.09 -4.02 -3.06
C TYR A 22 -7.18 -4.61 -2.15
N GLY A 23 -7.65 -3.84 -1.19
CA GLY A 23 -8.62 -4.27 -0.18
C GLY A 23 -9.87 -3.41 -0.11
N PRO A 24 -10.65 -3.49 0.99
CA PRO A 24 -11.96 -2.87 1.13
C PRO A 24 -11.90 -1.34 1.11
N PHE A 25 -10.89 -0.73 1.71
CA PHE A 25 -10.74 0.73 1.69
C PHE A 25 -10.55 1.23 0.26
N THR A 26 -9.62 0.65 -0.49
CA THR A 26 -9.39 1.00 -1.90
C THR A 26 -10.63 0.76 -2.75
N GLY A 27 -11.34 -0.35 -2.53
CA GLY A 27 -12.58 -0.65 -3.24
C GLY A 27 -13.68 0.41 -3.06
N ARG A 28 -13.70 1.12 -1.90
CA ARG A 28 -14.56 2.30 -1.68
C ARG A 28 -13.95 3.55 -2.28
N ALA A 29 -12.65 3.78 -2.07
CA ALA A 29 -11.95 4.98 -2.51
C ALA A 29 -12.02 5.19 -4.02
N ILE A 30 -11.90 4.15 -4.82
CA ILE A 30 -12.04 4.19 -6.29
C ILE A 30 -13.41 4.75 -6.72
N LYS A 31 -14.46 4.44 -5.96
CA LYS A 31 -15.82 4.94 -6.25
C LYS A 31 -16.00 6.37 -5.79
N GLN A 32 -15.36 6.75 -4.71
CA GLN A 32 -15.49 8.07 -4.09
C GLN A 32 -14.62 9.11 -4.77
N TYR A 33 -13.39 8.75 -5.14
CA TYR A 33 -12.41 9.62 -5.78
C TYR A 33 -12.23 9.19 -7.24
N ASN A 34 -13.00 9.78 -8.12
CA ASN A 34 -12.93 9.58 -9.58
C ASN A 34 -12.98 10.95 -10.25
N VAL A 35 -11.93 11.76 -10.03
CA VAL A 35 -11.85 13.14 -10.50
C VAL A 35 -11.19 13.20 -11.87
N THR A 36 -10.03 12.56 -12.03
CA THR A 36 -9.25 12.57 -13.27
C THR A 36 -9.36 11.26 -14.05
N GLY A 37 -9.80 10.19 -13.42
CA GLY A 37 -9.77 8.84 -13.98
C GLY A 37 -8.36 8.26 -14.14
N SER A 38 -7.34 8.93 -13.58
CA SER A 38 -5.94 8.54 -13.70
C SER A 38 -5.35 8.17 -12.34
N PRO A 39 -4.69 7.00 -12.22
CA PRO A 39 -4.00 6.62 -10.98
C PRO A 39 -2.74 7.46 -10.78
N SER A 40 -2.18 7.37 -9.58
CA SER A 40 -0.94 8.06 -9.23
C SER A 40 0.25 7.63 -10.10
N HIS A 41 1.16 8.58 -10.35
CA HIS A 41 2.33 8.35 -11.19
C HIS A 41 3.23 7.23 -10.63
N ARG A 42 3.81 6.41 -11.50
CA ARG A 42 4.65 5.25 -11.12
C ARG A 42 5.83 5.61 -10.20
N ASN A 43 6.44 6.78 -10.38
CA ASN A 43 7.54 7.21 -9.52
C ASN A 43 7.06 7.51 -8.10
N LEU A 44 5.86 8.09 -7.92
CA LEU A 44 5.26 8.28 -6.60
C LEU A 44 5.01 6.94 -5.92
N ILE A 45 4.47 5.95 -6.66
CA ILE A 45 4.29 4.59 -6.14
C ILE A 45 5.63 4.02 -5.66
N LYS A 46 6.70 4.13 -6.47
CA LYS A 46 8.04 3.65 -6.10
C LYS A 46 8.57 4.31 -4.84
N SER A 47 8.57 5.65 -4.77
CA SER A 47 9.03 6.39 -3.57
C SER A 47 8.26 5.95 -2.34
N PHE A 48 6.94 5.85 -2.45
CA PHE A 48 6.09 5.48 -1.33
C PHE A 48 6.37 4.04 -0.84
N VAL A 49 6.54 3.10 -1.77
CA VAL A 49 6.89 1.71 -1.46
C VAL A 49 8.28 1.61 -0.83
N MET A 50 9.23 2.45 -1.23
CA MET A 50 10.56 2.55 -0.59
C MET A 50 10.44 3.00 0.87
N ILE A 51 9.59 3.98 1.17
CA ILE A 51 9.32 4.42 2.55
C ILE A 51 8.74 3.26 3.37
N LYS A 52 7.71 2.58 2.87
CA LYS A 52 7.09 1.42 3.54
C LYS A 52 8.09 0.30 3.81
N ARG A 53 8.95 0.03 2.84
CA ARG A 53 10.04 -0.94 2.98
C ARG A 53 11.01 -0.56 4.10
N SER A 54 11.44 0.70 4.13
CA SER A 54 12.36 1.23 5.15
C SER A 54 11.74 1.21 6.53
N ALA A 55 10.46 1.58 6.64
CA ALA A 55 9.69 1.52 7.89
C ALA A 55 9.61 0.07 8.43
N ALA A 56 9.34 -0.91 7.55
CA ALA A 56 9.30 -2.32 7.95
C ALA A 56 10.66 -2.80 8.48
N VAL A 57 11.77 -2.38 7.86
CA VAL A 57 13.13 -2.70 8.34
C VAL A 57 13.39 -2.06 9.71
N ALA A 58 13.02 -0.77 9.89
CA ALA A 58 13.17 -0.07 11.17
C ALA A 58 12.34 -0.74 12.27
N ASN A 59 11.07 -1.04 12.00
CA ASN A 59 10.18 -1.69 12.95
C ASN A 59 10.64 -3.11 13.34
N MET A 60 11.30 -3.84 12.44
CA MET A 60 11.95 -5.11 12.82
C MET A 60 13.16 -4.91 13.74
N LYS A 61 13.98 -3.86 13.50
CA LYS A 61 15.14 -3.55 14.35
C LYS A 61 14.72 -3.13 15.75
N THR A 62 13.65 -2.36 15.88
CA THR A 62 13.08 -1.92 17.18
C THR A 62 12.21 -2.98 17.84
N LYS A 63 12.01 -4.14 17.21
CA LYS A 63 11.11 -5.21 17.65
C LYS A 63 9.64 -4.82 17.75
N ALA A 64 9.23 -3.74 17.12
CA ALA A 64 7.83 -3.32 17.02
C ALA A 64 6.99 -4.29 16.17
N ILE A 65 7.59 -4.89 15.13
CA ILE A 65 7.00 -5.97 14.34
C ILE A 65 7.86 -7.24 14.42
N ASN A 66 7.23 -8.42 14.40
CA ASN A 66 8.00 -9.65 14.39
C ASN A 66 8.72 -9.85 13.05
N ARG A 67 9.85 -10.58 13.11
CA ARG A 67 10.74 -10.76 11.94
C ARG A 67 10.06 -11.43 10.76
N LYS A 68 9.12 -12.37 11.01
CA LYS A 68 8.41 -13.09 9.94
C LYS A 68 7.52 -12.14 9.13
N GLN A 69 6.71 -11.33 9.82
CA GLN A 69 5.83 -10.34 9.18
C GLN A 69 6.64 -9.24 8.48
N GLY A 70 7.62 -8.65 9.17
CA GLY A 70 8.45 -7.60 8.59
C GLY A 70 9.22 -8.06 7.35
N THR A 71 9.79 -9.27 7.37
CA THR A 71 10.45 -9.85 6.18
C THR A 71 9.47 -10.06 5.03
N ALA A 72 8.22 -10.46 5.31
CA ALA A 72 7.21 -10.61 4.26
C ALA A 72 6.84 -9.25 3.64
N ILE A 73 6.71 -8.19 4.45
CA ILE A 73 6.48 -6.82 3.97
C ILE A 73 7.63 -6.36 3.07
N VAL A 74 8.89 -6.53 3.50
CA VAL A 74 10.07 -6.16 2.71
C VAL A 74 10.07 -6.88 1.36
N LYS A 75 9.85 -8.22 1.35
CA LYS A 75 9.77 -9.00 0.10
C LYS A 75 8.61 -8.57 -0.79
N ALA A 76 7.48 -8.14 -0.22
CA ALA A 76 6.36 -7.59 -0.98
C ALA A 76 6.74 -6.27 -1.65
N CYS A 77 7.36 -5.36 -0.89
CA CYS A 77 7.88 -4.09 -1.42
C CYS A 77 8.90 -4.32 -2.55
N ASP A 78 9.84 -5.24 -2.38
CA ASP A 78 10.84 -5.57 -3.40
C ASP A 78 10.20 -6.05 -4.71
N LYS A 79 9.12 -6.85 -4.65
CA LYS A 79 8.36 -7.27 -5.83
C LYS A 79 7.66 -6.09 -6.53
N ILE A 80 7.10 -5.15 -5.76
CA ILE A 80 6.44 -3.96 -6.32
C ILE A 80 7.47 -3.03 -6.95
N LEU A 81 8.61 -2.81 -6.30
CA LEU A 81 9.72 -2.02 -6.83
C LEU A 81 10.29 -2.61 -8.13
N ALA A 82 10.25 -3.94 -8.27
CA ALA A 82 10.59 -4.64 -9.51
C ALA A 82 9.49 -4.53 -10.59
N GLY A 83 8.45 -3.72 -10.39
CA GLY A 83 7.39 -3.43 -11.36
C GLY A 83 6.17 -4.35 -11.31
N LYS A 84 6.10 -5.31 -10.37
CA LYS A 84 4.93 -6.18 -10.21
C LYS A 84 3.84 -5.46 -9.42
N PHE A 85 2.57 -5.75 -9.72
CA PHE A 85 1.40 -5.22 -8.99
C PHE A 85 1.22 -3.70 -9.04
N VAL A 86 1.91 -2.98 -9.92
CA VAL A 86 1.78 -1.52 -10.08
C VAL A 86 0.38 -1.14 -10.55
N ASP A 87 -0.27 -2.01 -11.30
CA ASP A 87 -1.66 -1.93 -11.76
C ASP A 87 -2.70 -2.03 -10.63
N GLN A 88 -2.29 -2.33 -9.40
CA GLN A 88 -3.16 -2.43 -8.22
C GLN A 88 -3.26 -1.11 -7.43
N PHE A 89 -2.50 -0.10 -7.82
CA PHE A 89 -2.54 1.24 -7.22
C PHE A 89 -3.55 2.10 -8.00
N LEU A 90 -4.84 1.93 -7.68
CA LEU A 90 -5.96 2.39 -8.49
C LEU A 90 -6.60 3.71 -8.01
N VAL A 91 -6.21 4.22 -6.84
CA VAL A 91 -6.76 5.48 -6.33
C VAL A 91 -6.35 6.62 -7.24
N ASP A 92 -7.34 7.47 -7.60
CA ASP A 92 -7.14 8.65 -8.44
C ASP A 92 -6.02 9.54 -7.88
N MET A 93 -5.24 10.17 -8.77
CA MET A 93 -4.15 11.07 -8.36
C MET A 93 -4.67 12.26 -7.54
N ILE A 94 -5.90 12.70 -7.78
CA ILE A 94 -6.62 13.68 -6.96
C ILE A 94 -7.52 12.92 -6.00
N ASN A 95 -7.06 12.76 -4.77
CA ASN A 95 -7.77 12.03 -3.72
C ASN A 95 -7.81 12.81 -2.41
N SER A 96 -8.21 12.17 -1.29
CA SER A 96 -8.42 12.84 -0.01
C SER A 96 -7.18 13.56 0.53
N GLY A 97 -7.28 14.83 0.78
CA GLY A 97 -6.41 15.67 1.61
C GLY A 97 -4.91 15.36 1.51
N ALA A 98 -4.31 14.95 2.61
CA ALA A 98 -2.88 14.64 2.70
C ALA A 98 -2.52 13.21 2.19
N GLY A 99 -3.21 12.70 1.17
CA GLY A 99 -2.90 11.43 0.52
C GLY A 99 -3.35 10.17 1.28
N THR A 100 -4.31 10.28 2.18
CA THR A 100 -4.79 9.15 3.00
C THR A 100 -5.28 7.98 2.15
N ALA A 101 -6.03 8.25 1.07
CA ALA A 101 -6.55 7.20 0.22
C ALA A 101 -5.44 6.45 -0.53
N PHE A 102 -4.43 7.17 -1.03
CA PHE A 102 -3.25 6.57 -1.65
C PHE A 102 -2.42 5.76 -0.65
N ASN A 103 -2.23 6.29 0.59
CA ASN A 103 -1.54 5.55 1.66
C ASN A 103 -2.24 4.22 1.96
N MET A 104 -3.57 4.24 2.09
CA MET A 104 -4.34 3.03 2.37
C MET A 104 -4.31 2.04 1.20
N ASN A 105 -4.41 2.51 -0.03
CA ASN A 105 -4.24 1.64 -1.21
C ASN A 105 -2.86 0.96 -1.19
N SER A 106 -1.81 1.72 -0.90
CA SER A 106 -0.44 1.18 -0.78
C SER A 106 -0.34 0.14 0.34
N ASN A 107 -0.90 0.43 1.52
CA ASN A 107 -0.90 -0.49 2.65
C ASN A 107 -1.62 -1.81 2.30
N GLU A 108 -2.80 -1.73 1.67
CA GLU A 108 -3.59 -2.92 1.30
C GLU A 108 -2.88 -3.77 0.24
N VAL A 109 -2.32 -3.15 -0.81
CA VAL A 109 -1.57 -3.87 -1.85
C VAL A 109 -0.35 -4.56 -1.25
N ILE A 110 0.48 -3.84 -0.48
CA ILE A 110 1.67 -4.42 0.17
C ILE A 110 1.26 -5.57 1.10
N THR A 111 0.19 -5.39 1.90
CA THR A 111 -0.32 -6.43 2.80
C THR A 111 -0.71 -7.70 2.04
N ASN A 112 -1.52 -7.57 0.98
CA ASN A 112 -1.99 -8.73 0.23
C ASN A 112 -0.87 -9.45 -0.52
N VAL A 113 0.13 -8.71 -1.03
CA VAL A 113 1.35 -9.32 -1.60
C VAL A 113 2.15 -10.03 -0.51
N ALA A 114 2.29 -9.44 0.68
CA ALA A 114 3.01 -10.05 1.81
C ALA A 114 2.27 -11.28 2.37
N LEU A 115 0.94 -11.26 2.41
CA LEU A 115 0.14 -12.44 2.76
C LEU A 115 0.44 -13.61 1.81
N ARG A 116 0.53 -13.35 0.50
CA ARG A 116 0.93 -14.39 -0.47
C ARG A 116 2.36 -14.90 -0.24
N VAL A 117 3.29 -14.04 0.18
CA VAL A 117 4.65 -14.44 0.58
C VAL A 117 4.62 -15.35 1.81
N LEU A 118 3.67 -15.15 2.72
CA LEU A 118 3.45 -15.98 3.91
C LEU A 118 2.66 -17.26 3.62
N GLY A 119 2.27 -17.54 2.36
CA GLY A 119 1.43 -18.69 1.99
C GLY A 119 -0.04 -18.53 2.38
N LYS A 120 -0.49 -17.29 2.61
CA LYS A 120 -1.87 -16.95 2.97
C LYS A 120 -2.65 -16.43 1.76
N LYS A 121 -3.98 -16.36 1.89
CA LYS A 121 -4.86 -15.76 0.87
C LYS A 121 -4.95 -14.24 1.08
N GLN A 122 -5.26 -13.50 0.00
CA GLN A 122 -5.62 -12.08 0.12
C GLN A 122 -6.80 -11.90 1.07
N GLY A 123 -6.83 -10.81 1.82
CA GLY A 123 -7.88 -10.47 2.77
C GLY A 123 -7.77 -11.16 4.14
N GLN A 124 -6.80 -12.07 4.35
CA GLN A 124 -6.57 -12.72 5.66
C GLN A 124 -5.79 -11.79 6.60
N TYR A 125 -6.42 -10.66 6.94
CA TYR A 125 -5.79 -9.56 7.71
C TYR A 125 -5.50 -9.91 9.17
N GLU A 126 -6.01 -11.02 9.68
CA GLU A 126 -5.65 -11.59 10.99
C GLU A 126 -4.17 -12.02 11.08
N PHE A 127 -3.52 -12.32 9.94
CA PHE A 127 -2.09 -12.67 9.89
C PHE A 127 -1.19 -11.48 9.62
N LEU A 128 -1.67 -10.51 8.83
CA LEU A 128 -0.96 -9.28 8.50
C LEU A 128 -1.96 -8.21 8.12
N HIS A 129 -2.02 -7.12 8.90
CA HIS A 129 -3.01 -6.07 8.75
C HIS A 129 -2.42 -4.82 8.09
N PRO A 130 -3.15 -4.11 7.18
CA PRO A 130 -2.66 -2.92 6.50
C PRO A 130 -2.24 -1.80 7.45
N ASN A 131 -3.07 -1.46 8.45
CA ASN A 131 -2.78 -0.40 9.40
C ASN A 131 -1.80 -0.84 10.48
N ASP A 132 -2.05 -1.99 11.12
CA ASP A 132 -1.34 -2.37 12.34
C ASP A 132 0.09 -2.83 12.05
N HIS A 133 0.37 -3.30 10.82
CA HIS A 133 1.67 -3.83 10.46
C HIS A 133 2.36 -3.03 9.35
N VAL A 134 1.73 -2.82 8.17
CA VAL A 134 2.37 -2.11 7.05
C VAL A 134 2.48 -0.62 7.34
N ASN A 135 1.47 -0.03 8.00
CA ASN A 135 1.47 1.37 8.40
C ASN A 135 2.04 1.61 9.80
N MET A 136 2.54 0.59 10.48
CA MET A 136 3.07 0.69 11.85
C MET A 136 4.08 1.81 11.98
N SER A 137 3.94 2.63 13.04
CA SER A 137 4.80 3.78 13.37
C SER A 137 4.84 4.86 12.29
N GLN A 138 3.79 4.98 11.46
CA GLN A 138 3.73 5.96 10.37
C GLN A 138 2.42 6.75 10.45
N SER A 139 2.51 8.07 10.22
CA SER A 139 1.36 8.90 9.90
C SER A 139 1.21 9.00 8.38
N SER A 140 -0.03 8.90 7.88
CA SER A 140 -0.31 9.09 6.44
C SER A 140 0.06 10.50 5.98
N ASN A 141 -0.20 11.50 6.84
CA ASN A 141 0.04 12.92 6.55
C ASN A 141 1.53 13.29 6.57
N ASP A 142 2.38 12.41 7.09
CA ASP A 142 3.83 12.58 7.13
C ASP A 142 4.50 11.79 5.99
N THR A 143 4.19 10.51 5.86
CA THR A 143 4.81 9.65 4.85
C THR A 143 4.47 10.04 3.40
N TYR A 144 3.29 10.64 3.18
CA TYR A 144 2.90 11.07 1.84
C TYR A 144 3.73 12.26 1.35
N PRO A 145 3.90 13.38 2.12
CA PRO A 145 4.83 14.45 1.77
C PRO A 145 6.28 13.97 1.60
N VAL A 146 6.77 13.08 2.45
CA VAL A 146 8.13 12.53 2.33
C VAL A 146 8.33 11.86 0.97
N SER A 147 7.31 11.20 0.41
CA SER A 147 7.41 10.59 -0.91
C SER A 147 7.64 11.59 -2.04
N TYR A 148 7.05 12.79 -1.96
CA TYR A 148 7.30 13.88 -2.92
C TYR A 148 8.72 14.40 -2.81
N THR A 149 9.21 14.61 -1.60
CA THR A 149 10.58 15.08 -1.36
C THR A 149 11.59 14.15 -2.01
N HIS A 150 11.40 12.83 -1.88
CA HIS A 150 12.27 11.84 -2.51
C HIS A 150 12.17 11.79 -4.04
N LEU A 151 11.06 12.25 -4.61
CA LEU A 151 10.93 12.38 -6.07
C LEU A 151 11.64 13.61 -6.62
N THR A 152 11.71 14.68 -5.83
CA THR A 152 12.21 15.97 -6.30
C THR A 152 13.70 16.18 -6.02
N LEU A 153 14.28 15.52 -5.01
CA LEU A 153 15.71 15.62 -4.67
C LEU A 153 16.67 15.28 -5.82
N PRO A 154 16.44 14.25 -6.67
CA PRO A 154 17.32 13.97 -7.80
C PRO A 154 17.35 15.04 -8.89
N THR A 155 16.39 15.97 -8.92
CA THR A 155 16.36 17.05 -9.92
C THR A 155 17.11 18.30 -9.47
N SER A 156 17.44 18.44 -8.18
CA SER A 156 18.24 19.56 -7.69
C SER A 156 19.73 19.42 -7.94
N ASP A 157 20.21 18.22 -8.27
CA ASP A 157 21.63 17.97 -8.62
C ASP A 157 21.92 18.23 -10.09
N LEU A 158 20.96 18.75 -10.87
CA LEU A 158 21.09 19.07 -12.30
C LEU A 158 21.11 20.58 -12.58
N VAL A 159 21.38 21.42 -11.57
CA VAL A 159 21.57 22.87 -11.72
C VAL A 159 23.00 23.25 -11.42
#